data_3be85c52763f5d1f70c5d5888aca27d2
#
_entry.id   3be85c52763f5d1f70c5d5888aca27d2
#
_cell.length_a   1.000
_cell.length_b   1.000
_cell.length_c   1.000
_cell.angle_alpha   90.00
_cell.angle_beta   90.00
_cell.angle_gamma   90.00
#
_symmetry.space_group_name_H-M   'P 1'
#
loop_
_entity.id
_entity.type
_entity.pdbx_description
1 polymer ?
#
loop_
_entity_poly.entity_id
_entity_poly.type
_entity_poly.pdbx_seq_one_letter_code
_entity_poly.pdbx_strand_id
1 'polypeptide(L)'
;MAPDTADLIARDYVQLVLGVGEREPGYVDAYYGPPEWAATAKAEQRTLDQLSSEAAALSGRLDALPRPARSEDRQRIAYLKAHVSAARARLRMLGGEKLSFADEAEALFGVRPELRPLSYYDAVLDRVDALLPGPGSLIDRVVAFRAAFVIPKDRLEPVMHAAIAECRRRTAEHIALPADESFTLAFVTDKPWSGYNYYQGNAVSKIEINSDFPIYTERAIDLGCHEGYPGHHVYNALLERTFVRDKGWLEMSVYPLFSPMSFVAEGSANYGIDLAFPGDQGAVFERDVLMPLAGLAPADVAAKNRLLALTRDLARSEYTIADDFLSGRVGREETIARLSKYTLTAPDKAAQRLRFIETYRSYIINYGLGRDTVQTWVEAQGSDHWRGMDTLLASQILPADLVP
;
A
#
# COMPACT_ATOMS: atom_id res chain seq x y z
N MET A 1 14.21 -12.64 37.58
CA MET A 1 13.98 -11.75 36.43
C MET A 1 12.71 -10.95 36.71
N ALA A 2 12.68 -9.66 36.38
CA ALA A 2 11.44 -8.89 36.42
C ALA A 2 10.42 -9.53 35.48
N PRO A 3 9.12 -9.51 35.81
CA PRO A 3 8.08 -10.03 34.90
C PRO A 3 8.08 -9.26 33.57
N ASP A 4 7.81 -9.97 32.48
CA ASP A 4 7.65 -9.36 31.16
C ASP A 4 6.49 -8.36 31.17
N THR A 5 6.71 -7.24 30.51
CA THR A 5 5.67 -6.23 30.23
C THR A 5 5.50 -6.06 28.73
N ALA A 6 4.35 -5.56 28.31
CA ALA A 6 4.11 -5.26 26.91
C ALA A 6 5.17 -4.27 26.34
N ASP A 7 5.65 -3.32 27.15
CA ASP A 7 6.66 -2.34 26.72
C ASP A 7 8.04 -2.97 26.48
N LEU A 8 8.45 -3.92 27.34
CA LEU A 8 9.71 -4.64 27.13
C LEU A 8 9.65 -5.50 25.86
N ILE A 9 8.53 -6.18 25.63
CA ILE A 9 8.32 -6.99 24.44
C ILE A 9 8.24 -6.11 23.19
N ALA A 10 7.55 -4.96 23.27
CA ALA A 10 7.46 -3.99 22.18
C ALA A 10 8.85 -3.47 21.76
N ARG A 11 9.71 -3.13 22.74
CA ARG A 11 11.10 -2.75 22.47
C ARG A 11 11.87 -3.86 21.74
N ASP A 12 11.78 -5.08 22.24
CA ASP A 12 12.51 -6.20 21.66
C ASP A 12 11.95 -6.59 20.29
N TYR A 13 10.65 -6.37 20.04
CA TYR A 13 10.03 -6.47 18.73
C TYR A 13 10.62 -5.44 17.73
N VAL A 14 10.75 -4.16 18.12
CA VAL A 14 11.38 -3.16 17.26
C VAL A 14 12.81 -3.54 16.93
N GLN A 15 13.59 -4.00 17.91
CA GLN A 15 14.95 -4.50 17.69
C GLN A 15 15.00 -5.69 16.72
N LEU A 16 14.05 -6.62 16.84
CA LEU A 16 13.91 -7.74 15.90
C LEU A 16 13.67 -7.23 14.47
N VAL A 17 12.70 -6.34 14.28
CA VAL A 17 12.34 -5.79 12.97
C VAL A 17 13.53 -5.07 12.32
N LEU A 18 14.24 -4.24 13.08
CA LEU A 18 15.46 -3.57 12.63
C LEU A 18 16.55 -4.58 12.23
N GLY A 19 16.71 -5.66 13.01
CA GLY A 19 17.64 -6.73 12.68
C GLY A 19 17.29 -7.48 11.39
N VAL A 20 16.00 -7.71 11.13
CA VAL A 20 15.53 -8.28 9.86
C VAL A 20 15.85 -7.31 8.70
N GLY A 21 15.66 -6.00 8.90
CA GLY A 21 16.00 -4.97 7.91
C GLY A 21 17.47 -4.98 7.50
N GLU A 22 18.40 -5.36 8.41
CA GLU A 22 19.83 -5.53 8.08
C GLU A 22 20.11 -6.78 7.23
N ARG A 23 19.20 -7.74 7.17
CA ARG A 23 19.28 -8.94 6.34
C ARG A 23 18.52 -8.80 5.03
N GLU A 24 17.49 -7.96 5.01
CA GLU A 24 16.62 -7.71 3.87
C GLU A 24 16.46 -6.20 3.64
N PRO A 25 17.23 -5.60 2.72
CA PRO A 25 17.04 -4.20 2.35
C PRO A 25 15.61 -3.92 1.89
N GLY A 26 14.98 -2.88 2.45
CA GLY A 26 13.57 -2.52 2.15
C GLY A 26 12.54 -3.26 3.00
N TYR A 27 12.93 -4.14 3.94
CA TYR A 27 11.99 -4.74 4.88
C TYR A 27 11.41 -3.71 5.86
N VAL A 28 12.22 -2.75 6.30
CA VAL A 28 11.78 -1.61 7.12
C VAL A 28 11.44 -0.46 6.19
N ASP A 29 10.16 -0.16 6.08
CA ASP A 29 9.63 0.92 5.26
C ASP A 29 9.86 2.30 5.90
N ALA A 30 9.57 2.41 7.20
CA ALA A 30 9.81 3.60 7.99
C ALA A 30 10.31 3.24 9.39
N TYR A 31 11.21 4.06 9.91
CA TYR A 31 11.64 4.01 11.30
C TYR A 31 11.91 5.41 11.85
N TYR A 32 11.20 5.76 12.89
CA TYR A 32 11.32 7.06 13.58
C TYR A 32 11.39 6.91 15.11
N GLY A 33 11.82 5.72 15.58
CA GLY A 33 12.12 5.44 16.98
C GLY A 33 13.52 5.90 17.42
N PRO A 34 14.00 5.48 18.58
CA PRO A 34 15.33 5.84 19.12
C PRO A 34 16.45 5.45 18.13
N PRO A 35 17.26 6.41 17.63
CA PRO A 35 18.26 6.14 16.59
C PRO A 35 19.37 5.17 17.01
N GLU A 36 19.63 5.07 18.31
CA GLU A 36 20.58 4.10 18.88
C GLU A 36 20.13 2.65 18.67
N TRP A 37 18.83 2.38 18.50
CA TRP A 37 18.33 1.03 18.25
C TRP A 37 18.67 0.58 16.83
N ALA A 38 18.55 1.44 15.85
CA ALA A 38 18.98 1.15 14.48
C ALA A 38 20.53 0.99 14.41
N ALA A 39 21.27 1.83 15.13
CA ALA A 39 22.73 1.70 15.24
C ALA A 39 23.14 0.35 15.86
N THR A 40 22.44 -0.09 16.90
CA THR A 40 22.67 -1.39 17.54
C THR A 40 22.40 -2.54 16.57
N ALA A 41 21.23 -2.55 15.92
CA ALA A 41 20.87 -3.60 14.94
C ALA A 41 21.91 -3.73 13.83
N LYS A 42 22.40 -2.60 13.33
CA LYS A 42 23.46 -2.54 12.32
C LYS A 42 24.80 -3.07 12.83
N ALA A 43 25.16 -2.77 14.08
CA ALA A 43 26.44 -3.21 14.68
C ALA A 43 26.45 -4.71 15.01
N GLU A 44 25.33 -5.26 15.47
CA GLU A 44 25.22 -6.66 15.91
C GLU A 44 25.29 -7.66 14.77
N GLN A 45 24.85 -7.30 13.56
CA GLN A 45 24.89 -8.17 12.37
C GLN A 45 24.30 -9.57 12.61
N ARG A 46 23.16 -9.63 13.36
CA ARG A 46 22.50 -10.88 13.74
C ARG A 46 22.19 -11.76 12.52
N THR A 47 22.45 -13.06 12.63
CA THR A 47 22.15 -14.04 11.58
C THR A 47 20.66 -14.34 11.49
N LEU A 48 20.19 -14.94 10.38
CA LEU A 48 18.78 -15.37 10.24
C LEU A 48 18.38 -16.36 11.34
N ASP A 49 19.28 -17.26 11.79
CA ASP A 49 19.02 -18.22 12.85
C ASP A 49 18.84 -17.52 14.20
N GLN A 50 19.67 -16.52 14.50
CA GLN A 50 19.55 -15.71 15.71
C GLN A 50 18.22 -14.95 15.72
N LEU A 51 17.90 -14.25 14.62
CA LEU A 51 16.64 -13.50 14.49
C LEU A 51 15.41 -14.44 14.56
N SER A 52 15.49 -15.63 13.99
CA SER A 52 14.42 -16.64 14.05
C SER A 52 14.21 -17.14 15.50
N SER A 53 15.30 -17.36 16.23
CA SER A 53 15.25 -17.75 17.64
C SER A 53 14.66 -16.65 18.53
N GLU A 54 15.05 -15.39 18.29
CA GLU A 54 14.51 -14.22 18.98
C GLU A 54 13.02 -14.05 18.71
N ALA A 55 12.59 -14.17 17.44
CA ALA A 55 11.18 -14.09 17.07
C ALA A 55 10.33 -15.20 17.70
N ALA A 56 10.89 -16.42 17.82
CA ALA A 56 10.23 -17.52 18.52
C ALA A 56 10.11 -17.25 20.04
N ALA A 57 11.18 -16.73 20.65
CA ALA A 57 11.17 -16.34 22.06
C ALA A 57 10.16 -15.22 22.34
N LEU A 58 10.09 -14.19 21.49
CA LEU A 58 9.10 -13.11 21.59
C LEU A 58 7.67 -13.63 21.52
N SER A 59 7.39 -14.56 20.57
CA SER A 59 6.08 -15.20 20.46
C SER A 59 5.70 -15.91 21.78
N GLY A 60 6.62 -16.69 22.38
CA GLY A 60 6.38 -17.37 23.65
C GLY A 60 6.14 -16.41 24.82
N ARG A 61 6.88 -15.29 24.87
CA ARG A 61 6.70 -14.25 25.89
C ARG A 61 5.34 -13.56 25.75
N LEU A 62 4.91 -13.24 24.51
CA LEU A 62 3.58 -12.69 24.24
C LEU A 62 2.46 -13.62 24.66
N ASP A 63 2.64 -14.94 24.47
CA ASP A 63 1.65 -15.94 24.85
C ASP A 63 1.56 -16.14 26.37
N ALA A 64 2.66 -15.90 27.08
CA ALA A 64 2.73 -15.98 28.54
C ALA A 64 2.19 -14.74 29.27
N LEU A 65 1.94 -13.63 28.55
CA LEU A 65 1.38 -12.43 29.17
C LEU A 65 -0.02 -12.68 29.70
N PRO A 66 -0.34 -12.20 30.93
CA PRO A 66 -1.70 -12.26 31.43
C PRO A 66 -2.65 -11.43 30.54
N ARG A 67 -3.90 -11.90 30.40
CA ARG A 67 -4.90 -11.17 29.60
C ARG A 67 -5.19 -9.80 30.25
N PRO A 68 -4.94 -8.68 29.53
CA PRO A 68 -5.20 -7.36 30.08
C PRO A 68 -6.68 -7.09 30.31
N ALA A 69 -6.98 -6.27 31.33
CA ALA A 69 -8.33 -5.84 31.62
C ALA A 69 -8.87 -4.84 30.56
N ARG A 70 -8.04 -3.87 30.16
CA ARG A 70 -8.40 -2.84 29.16
C ARG A 70 -8.45 -3.42 27.75
N SER A 71 -9.45 -3.03 26.98
CA SER A 71 -9.59 -3.46 25.57
C SER A 71 -8.42 -3.00 24.71
N GLU A 72 -7.93 -1.79 24.94
CA GLU A 72 -6.82 -1.20 24.22
C GLU A 72 -5.51 -1.98 24.42
N ASP A 73 -5.21 -2.40 25.66
CA ASP A 73 -4.03 -3.22 25.95
C ASP A 73 -4.15 -4.62 25.33
N ARG A 74 -5.36 -5.17 25.22
CA ARG A 74 -5.61 -6.43 24.51
C ARG A 74 -5.34 -6.28 23.01
N GLN A 75 -5.79 -5.16 22.42
CA GLN A 75 -5.54 -4.86 21.02
C GLN A 75 -4.04 -4.69 20.74
N ARG A 76 -3.32 -3.99 21.63
CA ARG A 76 -1.87 -3.85 21.53
C ARG A 76 -1.14 -5.21 21.53
N ILE A 77 -1.52 -6.11 22.44
CA ILE A 77 -0.94 -7.46 22.46
C ILE A 77 -1.30 -8.26 21.21
N ALA A 78 -2.54 -8.15 20.72
CA ALA A 78 -2.96 -8.81 19.48
C ALA A 78 -2.15 -8.28 18.27
N TYR A 79 -1.95 -6.96 18.21
CA TYR A 79 -1.11 -6.32 17.20
C TYR A 79 0.32 -6.85 17.23
N LEU A 80 0.98 -6.85 18.38
CA LEU A 80 2.33 -7.40 18.54
C LEU A 80 2.42 -8.88 18.14
N LYS A 81 1.44 -9.71 18.54
CA LYS A 81 1.38 -11.13 18.16
C LYS A 81 1.30 -11.32 16.66
N ALA A 82 0.43 -10.58 15.97
CA ALA A 82 0.27 -10.65 14.53
C ALA A 82 1.56 -10.24 13.79
N HIS A 83 2.21 -9.17 14.24
CA HIS A 83 3.44 -8.67 13.63
C HIS A 83 4.64 -9.58 13.90
N VAL A 84 4.79 -10.13 15.10
CA VAL A 84 5.82 -11.14 15.38
C VAL A 84 5.58 -12.40 14.56
N SER A 85 4.33 -12.82 14.37
CA SER A 85 3.99 -13.97 13.51
C SER A 85 4.39 -13.71 12.05
N ALA A 86 4.10 -12.52 11.51
CA ALA A 86 4.51 -12.12 10.16
C ALA A 86 6.05 -12.07 10.01
N ALA A 87 6.76 -11.50 10.98
CA ALA A 87 8.22 -11.48 11.01
C ALA A 87 8.81 -12.90 11.02
N ARG A 88 8.23 -13.83 11.80
CA ARG A 88 8.62 -15.25 11.80
C ARG A 88 8.39 -15.92 10.44
N ALA A 89 7.26 -15.65 9.79
CA ALA A 89 6.98 -16.15 8.46
C ALA A 89 8.02 -15.62 7.45
N ARG A 90 8.32 -14.32 7.50
CA ARG A 90 9.31 -13.72 6.61
C ARG A 90 10.71 -14.29 6.82
N LEU A 91 11.13 -14.47 8.06
CA LEU A 91 12.42 -15.10 8.39
C LEU A 91 12.53 -16.52 7.85
N ARG A 92 11.47 -17.35 7.93
CA ARG A 92 11.47 -18.69 7.31
C ARG A 92 11.60 -18.61 5.80
N MET A 93 10.92 -17.65 5.16
CA MET A 93 11.05 -17.43 3.71
C MET A 93 12.47 -16.99 3.32
N LEU A 94 13.10 -16.11 4.09
CA LEU A 94 14.51 -15.73 3.91
C LEU A 94 15.46 -16.91 4.11
N GLY A 95 15.09 -17.85 4.96
CA GLY A 95 15.77 -19.13 5.16
C GLY A 95 15.50 -20.18 4.06
N GLY A 96 14.71 -19.83 3.03
CA GLY A 96 14.46 -20.69 1.86
C GLY A 96 13.12 -21.43 1.86
N GLU A 97 12.24 -21.24 2.86
CA GLU A 97 10.89 -21.80 2.82
C GLU A 97 10.10 -21.18 1.66
N LYS A 98 9.42 -22.06 0.90
CA LYS A 98 8.56 -21.64 -0.20
C LYS A 98 7.10 -21.80 0.20
N LEU A 99 6.38 -20.70 0.24
CA LEU A 99 4.93 -20.67 0.45
C LEU A 99 4.23 -20.47 -0.90
N SER A 100 3.01 -21.01 -1.04
CA SER A 100 2.13 -20.60 -2.13
C SER A 100 1.79 -19.12 -2.00
N PHE A 101 1.37 -18.48 -3.09
CA PHE A 101 0.98 -17.05 -3.07
C PHE A 101 -0.07 -16.76 -1.99
N ALA A 102 -1.09 -17.63 -1.87
CA ALA A 102 -2.15 -17.45 -0.89
C ALA A 102 -1.69 -17.70 0.55
N ASP A 103 -0.84 -18.74 0.79
CA ASP A 103 -0.28 -19.00 2.12
C ASP A 103 0.69 -17.91 2.57
N GLU A 104 1.48 -17.37 1.63
CA GLU A 104 2.35 -16.23 1.87
C GLU A 104 1.55 -14.99 2.27
N ALA A 105 0.48 -14.67 1.51
CA ALA A 105 -0.39 -13.54 1.79
C ALA A 105 -1.02 -13.65 3.19
N GLU A 106 -1.54 -14.82 3.54
CA GLU A 106 -2.13 -15.08 4.86
C GLU A 106 -1.09 -14.97 5.99
N ALA A 107 0.12 -15.52 5.78
CA ALA A 107 1.17 -15.52 6.79
C ALA A 107 1.76 -14.13 7.05
N LEU A 108 1.85 -13.26 6.03
CA LEU A 108 2.45 -11.93 6.13
C LEU A 108 1.42 -10.85 6.43
N PHE A 109 0.25 -10.89 5.78
CA PHE A 109 -0.74 -9.82 5.84
C PHE A 109 -2.01 -10.22 6.60
N GLY A 110 -2.14 -11.48 7.03
CA GLY A 110 -3.31 -11.97 7.77
C GLY A 110 -4.56 -12.14 6.92
N VAL A 111 -4.43 -12.14 5.58
CA VAL A 111 -5.56 -12.24 4.65
C VAL A 111 -5.23 -13.21 3.51
N ARG A 112 -6.15 -14.13 3.26
CA ARG A 112 -6.04 -15.10 2.18
C ARG A 112 -6.83 -14.63 0.95
N PRO A 113 -6.18 -14.32 -0.19
CA PRO A 113 -6.87 -13.87 -1.39
C PRO A 113 -7.60 -15.02 -2.09
N GLU A 114 -8.72 -14.73 -2.73
CA GLU A 114 -9.36 -15.62 -3.67
C GLU A 114 -8.64 -15.54 -5.03
N LEU A 115 -8.20 -16.67 -5.55
CA LEU A 115 -7.58 -16.80 -6.86
C LEU A 115 -8.61 -17.30 -7.87
N ARG A 116 -9.07 -16.42 -8.76
CA ARG A 116 -10.04 -16.77 -9.81
C ARG A 116 -9.33 -17.14 -11.11
N PRO A 117 -9.86 -18.11 -11.90
CA PRO A 117 -9.28 -18.40 -13.20
C PRO A 117 -9.31 -17.16 -14.11
N LEU A 118 -8.30 -17.00 -14.96
CA LEU A 118 -8.18 -15.81 -15.81
C LEU A 118 -9.39 -15.60 -16.73
N SER A 119 -10.03 -16.70 -17.17
CA SER A 119 -11.26 -16.64 -17.98
C SER A 119 -12.44 -15.95 -17.29
N TYR A 120 -12.42 -15.85 -15.93
CA TYR A 120 -13.41 -15.08 -15.18
C TYR A 120 -13.40 -13.58 -15.59
N TYR A 121 -12.24 -13.07 -15.99
CA TYR A 121 -12.04 -11.66 -16.34
C TYR A 121 -12.29 -11.36 -17.82
N ASP A 122 -12.46 -12.36 -18.69
CA ASP A 122 -12.65 -12.14 -20.14
C ASP A 122 -13.91 -11.32 -20.41
N ALA A 123 -15.00 -11.51 -19.65
CA ALA A 123 -16.20 -10.69 -19.79
C ALA A 123 -15.99 -9.18 -19.52
N VAL A 124 -14.99 -8.83 -18.70
CA VAL A 124 -14.62 -7.43 -18.51
C VAL A 124 -13.89 -6.89 -19.74
N LEU A 125 -12.99 -7.70 -20.34
CA LEU A 125 -12.29 -7.35 -21.58
C LEU A 125 -13.29 -7.11 -22.72
N ASP A 126 -14.33 -7.95 -22.85
CA ASP A 126 -15.41 -7.78 -23.85
C ASP A 126 -16.15 -6.43 -23.66
N ARG A 127 -16.42 -6.04 -22.40
CA ARG A 127 -17.05 -4.74 -22.10
C ARG A 127 -16.14 -3.56 -22.46
N VAL A 128 -14.84 -3.69 -22.23
CA VAL A 128 -13.86 -2.66 -22.61
C VAL A 128 -13.74 -2.58 -24.14
N ASP A 129 -13.76 -3.73 -24.82
CA ASP A 129 -13.75 -3.80 -26.30
C ASP A 129 -14.95 -3.06 -26.90
N ALA A 130 -16.13 -3.28 -26.32
CA ALA A 130 -17.35 -2.59 -26.73
C ALA A 130 -17.34 -1.08 -26.43
N LEU A 131 -16.65 -0.66 -25.35
CA LEU A 131 -16.50 0.77 -24.98
C LEU A 131 -15.57 1.52 -25.95
N LEU A 132 -14.53 0.84 -26.44
CA LEU A 132 -13.51 1.43 -27.34
C LEU A 132 -13.46 0.67 -28.66
N PRO A 133 -14.51 0.76 -29.52
CA PRO A 133 -14.53 0.04 -30.80
C PRO A 133 -13.49 0.62 -31.75
N GLY A 134 -12.97 -0.22 -32.66
CA GLY A 134 -12.03 0.22 -33.68
C GLY A 134 -11.09 -0.88 -34.15
N PRO A 135 -10.22 -0.59 -35.13
CA PRO A 135 -9.19 -1.53 -35.58
C PRO A 135 -8.04 -1.67 -34.59
N GLY A 136 -7.29 -2.76 -34.72
CA GLY A 136 -6.14 -3.06 -33.87
C GLY A 136 -6.48 -3.84 -32.60
N SER A 137 -5.46 -4.15 -31.82
CA SER A 137 -5.66 -4.87 -30.56
C SER A 137 -6.38 -4.00 -29.52
N LEU A 138 -7.07 -4.62 -28.56
CA LEU A 138 -7.72 -3.91 -27.47
C LEU A 138 -6.71 -3.06 -26.68
N ILE A 139 -5.51 -3.61 -26.46
CA ILE A 139 -4.42 -2.91 -25.75
C ILE A 139 -4.02 -1.64 -26.51
N ASP A 140 -3.81 -1.72 -27.82
CA ASP A 140 -3.42 -0.55 -28.61
C ASP A 140 -4.49 0.54 -28.58
N ARG A 141 -5.77 0.15 -28.64
CA ARG A 141 -6.89 1.11 -28.55
C ARG A 141 -6.97 1.78 -27.18
N VAL A 142 -6.79 1.02 -26.10
CA VAL A 142 -6.76 1.57 -24.73
C VAL A 142 -5.56 2.52 -24.55
N VAL A 143 -4.37 2.13 -25.00
CA VAL A 143 -3.16 2.96 -24.93
C VAL A 143 -3.33 4.25 -25.75
N ALA A 144 -3.84 4.14 -26.98
CA ALA A 144 -4.10 5.30 -27.83
C ALA A 144 -5.17 6.24 -27.24
N PHE A 145 -6.26 5.70 -26.70
CA PHE A 145 -7.28 6.49 -26.01
C PHE A 145 -6.73 7.24 -24.81
N ARG A 146 -5.93 6.57 -23.98
CA ARG A 146 -5.34 7.18 -22.77
C ARG A 146 -4.23 8.19 -23.08
N ALA A 147 -3.64 8.17 -24.29
CA ALA A 147 -2.58 9.11 -24.66
C ALA A 147 -2.98 10.59 -24.54
N ALA A 148 -4.27 10.92 -24.71
CA ALA A 148 -4.83 12.26 -24.55
C ALA A 148 -4.77 12.79 -23.11
N PHE A 149 -4.51 11.94 -22.12
CA PHE A 149 -4.48 12.26 -20.69
C PHE A 149 -3.06 12.22 -20.10
N VAL A 150 -2.04 12.04 -20.93
CA VAL A 150 -0.64 12.00 -20.48
C VAL A 150 -0.16 13.41 -20.13
N ILE A 151 0.30 13.60 -18.90
CA ILE A 151 0.89 14.86 -18.44
C ILE A 151 2.28 15.01 -19.08
N PRO A 152 2.56 16.12 -19.81
CA PRO A 152 3.90 16.41 -20.30
C PRO A 152 4.90 16.49 -19.14
N LYS A 153 6.14 16.00 -19.33
CA LYS A 153 7.14 15.91 -18.26
C LYS A 153 7.46 17.26 -17.61
N ASP A 154 7.48 18.33 -18.38
CA ASP A 154 7.70 19.72 -17.91
C ASP A 154 6.49 20.30 -17.15
N ARG A 155 5.36 19.59 -17.14
CA ARG A 155 4.13 19.94 -16.41
C ARG A 155 3.83 19.04 -15.21
N LEU A 156 4.63 18.00 -14.99
CA LEU A 156 4.37 17.04 -13.90
C LEU A 156 4.37 17.71 -12.52
N GLU A 157 5.35 18.54 -12.24
CA GLU A 157 5.49 19.17 -10.91
C GLU A 157 4.29 20.05 -10.54
N PRO A 158 3.87 21.05 -11.35
CA PRO A 158 2.70 21.86 -11.01
C PRO A 158 1.39 21.04 -10.95
N VAL A 159 1.22 20.03 -11.79
CA VAL A 159 0.04 19.15 -11.77
C VAL A 159 0.00 18.30 -10.51
N MET A 160 1.12 17.69 -10.12
CA MET A 160 1.23 16.92 -8.88
C MET A 160 0.97 17.77 -7.64
N HIS A 161 1.57 18.97 -7.57
CA HIS A 161 1.31 19.90 -6.47
C HIS A 161 -0.17 20.30 -6.36
N ALA A 162 -0.84 20.56 -7.48
CA ALA A 162 -2.27 20.88 -7.49
C ALA A 162 -3.11 19.70 -7.00
N ALA A 163 -2.79 18.47 -7.43
CA ALA A 163 -3.48 17.26 -6.98
C ALA A 163 -3.29 17.02 -5.49
N ILE A 164 -2.06 17.08 -4.99
CA ILE A 164 -1.76 16.90 -3.55
C ILE A 164 -2.45 17.99 -2.71
N ALA A 165 -2.41 19.25 -3.16
CA ALA A 165 -3.05 20.36 -2.45
C ALA A 165 -4.55 20.16 -2.33
N GLU A 166 -5.23 19.68 -3.36
CA GLU A 166 -6.67 19.40 -3.33
C GLU A 166 -6.99 18.18 -2.45
N CYS A 167 -6.20 17.08 -2.53
CA CYS A 167 -6.32 15.95 -1.61
C CYS A 167 -6.19 16.42 -0.15
N ARG A 168 -5.17 17.25 0.15
CA ARG A 168 -4.94 17.82 1.49
C ARG A 168 -6.12 18.68 1.95
N ARG A 169 -6.59 19.58 1.09
CA ARG A 169 -7.72 20.47 1.42
C ARG A 169 -8.95 19.67 1.82
N ARG A 170 -9.31 18.65 1.02
CA ARG A 170 -10.47 17.79 1.28
C ARG A 170 -10.30 16.97 2.55
N THR A 171 -9.12 16.43 2.79
CA THR A 171 -8.81 15.68 4.01
C THR A 171 -8.89 16.55 5.26
N ALA A 172 -8.35 17.77 5.21
CA ALA A 172 -8.32 18.70 6.34
C ALA A 172 -9.70 19.22 6.76
N GLU A 173 -10.73 19.09 5.91
CA GLU A 173 -12.12 19.38 6.27
C GLU A 173 -12.71 18.36 7.25
N HIS A 174 -12.11 17.17 7.34
CA HIS A 174 -12.64 16.04 8.08
C HIS A 174 -11.67 15.44 9.12
N ILE A 175 -10.38 15.50 8.86
CA ILE A 175 -9.33 14.93 9.71
C ILE A 175 -8.44 16.05 10.25
N ALA A 176 -8.25 16.09 11.57
CA ALA A 176 -7.34 17.03 12.22
C ALA A 176 -5.87 16.65 11.97
N LEU A 177 -5.27 17.28 10.96
CA LEU A 177 -3.86 17.08 10.63
C LEU A 177 -2.96 17.71 11.69
N PRO A 178 -1.73 17.16 11.96
CA PRO A 178 -0.73 17.86 12.77
C PRO A 178 -0.40 19.23 12.19
N ALA A 179 -0.24 20.23 13.05
CA ALA A 179 -0.06 21.63 12.60
C ALA A 179 1.26 21.87 11.84
N ASP A 180 2.25 21.04 12.10
CA ASP A 180 3.62 21.10 11.55
C ASP A 180 3.86 20.04 10.45
N GLU A 181 2.79 19.34 9.99
CA GLU A 181 2.92 18.34 8.94
C GLU A 181 3.40 18.98 7.63
N SER A 182 4.27 18.25 6.94
CA SER A 182 4.83 18.71 5.68
C SER A 182 5.35 17.55 4.83
N PHE A 183 5.53 17.81 3.54
CA PHE A 183 6.18 16.87 2.64
C PHE A 183 7.10 17.57 1.65
N THR A 184 8.03 16.80 1.08
CA THR A 184 8.79 17.18 -0.11
C THR A 184 8.43 16.25 -1.25
N LEU A 185 8.38 16.77 -2.49
CA LEU A 185 8.09 16.01 -3.70
C LEU A 185 9.36 15.88 -4.54
N ALA A 186 9.65 14.69 -5.04
CA ALA A 186 10.75 14.44 -5.96
C ALA A 186 10.31 13.50 -7.10
N PHE A 187 10.87 13.72 -8.30
CA PHE A 187 10.68 12.81 -9.43
C PHE A 187 11.94 11.96 -9.59
N VAL A 188 11.74 10.65 -9.69
CA VAL A 188 12.81 9.64 -9.77
C VAL A 188 12.60 8.73 -10.96
N THR A 189 13.62 7.93 -11.28
CA THR A 189 13.61 6.91 -12.32
C THR A 189 14.19 5.59 -11.79
N ASP A 190 14.03 4.52 -12.56
CA ASP A 190 14.57 3.18 -12.28
C ASP A 190 14.10 2.60 -10.95
N LYS A 191 12.77 2.71 -10.75
CA LYS A 191 12.09 2.15 -9.58
C LYS A 191 11.06 1.10 -9.98
N PRO A 192 10.85 0.04 -9.17
CA PRO A 192 9.81 -0.96 -9.43
C PRO A 192 8.40 -0.41 -9.20
N TRP A 193 8.24 0.61 -8.35
CA TRP A 193 6.99 1.24 -7.96
C TRP A 193 6.68 2.52 -8.75
N SER A 194 5.46 3.06 -8.65
CA SER A 194 5.01 4.29 -9.31
C SER A 194 5.10 5.52 -8.41
N GLY A 195 4.83 5.38 -7.12
CA GLY A 195 4.99 6.38 -6.08
C GLY A 195 5.50 5.71 -4.80
N TYR A 196 6.05 6.50 -3.91
CA TYR A 196 6.52 6.04 -2.61
C TYR A 196 6.55 7.18 -1.60
N ASN A 197 6.05 6.92 -0.40
CA ASN A 197 6.13 7.85 0.72
C ASN A 197 7.18 7.38 1.72
N TYR A 198 8.27 8.13 1.83
CA TYR A 198 9.27 7.95 2.89
C TYR A 198 8.88 8.79 4.10
N TYR A 199 8.20 8.20 5.07
CA TYR A 199 7.88 8.88 6.31
C TYR A 199 9.12 9.01 7.20
N GLN A 200 9.43 10.22 7.63
CA GLN A 200 10.68 10.58 8.33
C GLN A 200 10.48 10.83 9.83
N GLY A 201 9.25 10.63 10.34
CA GLY A 201 8.86 11.07 11.66
C GLY A 201 8.54 12.57 11.71
N ASN A 202 8.05 13.03 12.85
CA ASN A 202 7.66 14.42 13.08
C ASN A 202 6.65 14.98 12.08
N ALA A 203 5.72 14.13 11.61
CA ALA A 203 4.75 14.44 10.58
C ALA A 203 5.37 14.97 9.27
N VAL A 204 6.57 14.49 8.91
CA VAL A 204 7.28 14.87 7.68
C VAL A 204 7.43 13.66 6.77
N SER A 205 7.13 13.86 5.48
CA SER A 205 7.33 12.84 4.43
C SER A 205 8.17 13.36 3.28
N LYS A 206 8.90 12.44 2.63
CA LYS A 206 9.43 12.62 1.29
C LYS A 206 8.63 11.76 0.34
N ILE A 207 7.91 12.37 -0.60
CA ILE A 207 7.13 11.67 -1.62
C ILE A 207 7.96 11.61 -2.91
N GLU A 208 8.20 10.40 -3.41
CA GLU A 208 8.88 10.17 -4.68
C GLU A 208 7.92 9.61 -5.72
N ILE A 209 7.93 10.19 -6.93
CA ILE A 209 7.12 9.76 -8.06
C ILE A 209 8.04 9.25 -9.17
N ASN A 210 7.84 7.99 -9.57
CA ASN A 210 8.59 7.40 -10.66
C ASN A 210 8.06 7.91 -12.02
N SER A 211 8.94 8.56 -12.79
CA SER A 211 8.64 9.17 -14.08
C SER A 211 9.18 8.38 -15.30
N ASP A 212 9.53 7.09 -15.12
CA ASP A 212 9.95 6.22 -16.23
C ASP A 212 8.88 6.04 -17.29
N PHE A 213 7.62 5.99 -16.84
CA PHE A 213 6.45 5.80 -17.69
C PHE A 213 5.55 7.02 -17.68
N PRO A 214 4.72 7.20 -18.74
CA PRO A 214 3.76 8.28 -18.77
C PRO A 214 2.86 8.30 -17.54
N ILE A 215 2.72 9.47 -16.91
CA ILE A 215 1.79 9.72 -15.81
C ILE A 215 0.55 10.38 -16.39
N TYR A 216 -0.61 9.79 -16.14
CA TYR A 216 -1.89 10.30 -16.59
C TYR A 216 -2.48 11.27 -15.56
N THR A 217 -3.39 12.13 -15.99
CA THR A 217 -4.01 13.15 -15.13
C THR A 217 -4.75 12.55 -13.93
N GLU A 218 -5.45 11.41 -14.10
CA GLU A 218 -6.07 10.70 -12.98
C GLU A 218 -5.04 10.13 -11.99
N ARG A 219 -3.85 9.72 -12.51
CA ARG A 219 -2.79 9.21 -11.63
C ARG A 219 -2.19 10.29 -10.75
N ALA A 220 -2.28 11.57 -11.14
CA ALA A 220 -1.85 12.66 -10.25
C ALA A 220 -2.77 12.74 -9.01
N ILE A 221 -4.09 12.56 -9.17
CA ILE A 221 -5.03 12.46 -8.06
C ILE A 221 -4.73 11.22 -7.22
N ASP A 222 -4.62 10.04 -7.87
CA ASP A 222 -4.37 8.79 -7.18
C ASP A 222 -3.09 8.86 -6.33
N LEU A 223 -1.97 9.27 -6.93
CA LEU A 223 -0.69 9.38 -6.24
C LEU A 223 -0.70 10.46 -5.16
N GLY A 224 -1.33 11.61 -5.44
CA GLY A 224 -1.46 12.69 -4.47
C GLY A 224 -2.24 12.29 -3.22
N CYS A 225 -3.35 11.58 -3.40
CA CYS A 225 -4.15 11.10 -2.28
C CYS A 225 -3.50 9.89 -1.60
N HIS A 226 -2.97 8.93 -2.36
CA HIS A 226 -2.38 7.70 -1.84
C HIS A 226 -1.11 7.94 -1.03
N GLU A 227 -0.15 8.69 -1.61
CA GLU A 227 1.11 8.99 -0.90
C GLU A 227 0.93 10.10 0.13
N GLY A 228 0.00 11.02 -0.11
CA GLY A 228 -0.26 12.20 0.71
C GLY A 228 -1.50 12.08 1.60
N TYR A 229 -2.65 12.59 1.12
CA TYR A 229 -3.82 12.89 1.93
C TYR A 229 -5.13 12.31 1.36
N PRO A 230 -5.83 11.41 2.06
CA PRO A 230 -5.60 10.91 3.43
C PRO A 230 -4.72 9.67 3.53
N GLY A 231 -3.83 9.41 2.54
CA GLY A 231 -3.05 8.18 2.44
C GLY A 231 -1.88 8.06 3.42
N HIS A 232 -0.75 7.54 2.92
CA HIS A 232 0.39 7.14 3.74
C HIS A 232 0.95 8.23 4.65
N HIS A 233 1.02 9.49 4.18
CA HIS A 233 1.48 10.60 5.01
C HIS A 233 0.61 10.79 6.25
N VAL A 234 -0.72 10.87 6.05
CA VAL A 234 -1.68 11.06 7.15
C VAL A 234 -1.70 9.86 8.08
N TYR A 235 -1.71 8.64 7.52
CA TYR A 235 -1.67 7.40 8.30
C TYR A 235 -0.49 7.38 9.27
N ASN A 236 0.73 7.56 8.76
CA ASN A 236 1.93 7.55 9.58
C ASN A 236 1.94 8.70 10.61
N ALA A 237 1.53 9.91 10.22
CA ALA A 237 1.48 11.07 11.11
C ALA A 237 0.49 10.89 12.28
N LEU A 238 -0.68 10.30 12.00
CA LEU A 238 -1.68 10.01 13.04
C LEU A 238 -1.24 8.89 13.97
N LEU A 239 -0.63 7.82 13.45
CA LEU A 239 -0.08 6.74 14.27
C LEU A 239 1.07 7.23 15.16
N GLU A 240 2.00 8.02 14.62
CA GLU A 240 3.07 8.63 15.43
C GLU A 240 2.49 9.48 16.54
N ARG A 241 1.56 10.40 16.24
CA ARG A 241 0.93 11.24 17.24
C ARG A 241 0.25 10.42 18.32
N THR A 242 -0.65 9.52 17.91
CA THR A 242 -1.54 8.80 18.84
C THR A 242 -0.81 7.78 19.70
N PHE A 243 0.14 7.06 19.11
CA PHE A 243 0.74 5.92 19.80
C PHE A 243 2.17 6.20 20.27
N VAL A 244 3.02 6.79 19.43
CA VAL A 244 4.42 6.99 19.81
C VAL A 244 4.56 8.18 20.75
N ARG A 245 3.94 9.32 20.42
CA ARG A 245 4.09 10.54 21.23
C ARG A 245 3.20 10.56 22.46
N ASP A 246 1.91 10.25 22.29
CA ASP A 246 0.94 10.38 23.39
C ASP A 246 0.99 9.19 24.36
N LYS A 247 1.27 7.97 23.88
CA LYS A 247 1.26 6.74 24.70
C LYS A 247 2.63 6.12 24.96
N GLY A 248 3.67 6.52 24.22
CA GLY A 248 5.00 5.93 24.33
C GLY A 248 5.08 4.48 23.77
N TRP A 249 4.16 4.09 22.88
CA TRP A 249 4.13 2.74 22.29
C TRP A 249 5.08 2.66 21.09
N LEU A 250 6.33 2.34 21.40
CA LEU A 250 7.43 2.42 20.44
C LEU A 250 7.36 1.38 19.33
N GLU A 251 6.57 0.30 19.47
CA GLU A 251 6.32 -0.64 18.38
C GLU A 251 5.69 0.02 17.15
N MET A 252 5.02 1.16 17.32
CA MET A 252 4.44 1.93 16.24
C MET A 252 5.43 2.88 15.55
N SER A 253 6.68 2.96 16.04
CA SER A 253 7.74 3.75 15.42
C SER A 253 8.50 3.00 14.32
N VAL A 254 8.15 1.76 14.05
CA VAL A 254 8.72 0.94 12.98
C VAL A 254 7.63 0.37 12.09
N TYR A 255 7.82 0.51 10.79
CA TYR A 255 6.90 -0.04 9.80
C TYR A 255 7.59 -1.16 9.00
N PRO A 256 7.34 -2.44 9.31
CA PRO A 256 7.82 -3.54 8.49
C PRO A 256 6.91 -3.72 7.28
N LEU A 257 7.50 -3.72 6.07
CA LEU A 257 6.77 -3.76 4.81
C LEU A 257 5.93 -5.05 4.65
N PHE A 258 6.50 -6.20 5.03
CA PHE A 258 5.81 -7.49 4.96
C PHE A 258 5.11 -7.80 6.29
N SER A 259 4.04 -7.06 6.58
CA SER A 259 3.30 -7.15 7.84
C SER A 259 1.80 -6.85 7.68
N PRO A 260 0.97 -7.22 8.64
CA PRO A 260 -0.46 -6.87 8.64
C PRO A 260 -0.74 -5.36 8.52
N MET A 261 0.19 -4.52 9.01
CA MET A 261 0.09 -3.06 8.90
C MET A 261 0.02 -2.62 7.43
N SER A 262 0.78 -3.26 6.52
CA SER A 262 0.78 -2.89 5.10
C SER A 262 -0.57 -3.12 4.43
N PHE A 263 -1.31 -4.15 4.82
CA PHE A 263 -2.65 -4.38 4.27
C PHE A 263 -3.61 -3.22 4.61
N VAL A 264 -3.53 -2.74 5.85
CA VAL A 264 -4.34 -1.61 6.31
C VAL A 264 -3.88 -0.30 5.67
N ALA A 265 -2.57 -0.05 5.63
CA ALA A 265 -1.97 1.15 5.06
C ALA A 265 -2.31 1.32 3.57
N GLU A 266 -2.06 0.28 2.76
CA GLU A 266 -2.37 0.30 1.33
C GLU A 266 -3.88 0.36 1.06
N GLY A 267 -4.63 -0.40 1.84
CA GLY A 267 -6.09 -0.42 1.73
C GLY A 267 -6.71 0.94 2.03
N SER A 268 -6.28 1.58 3.11
CA SER A 268 -6.75 2.91 3.51
C SER A 268 -6.29 4.01 2.54
N ALA A 269 -5.05 3.95 2.05
CA ALA A 269 -4.55 4.90 1.07
C ALA A 269 -5.35 4.84 -0.25
N ASN A 270 -5.69 3.63 -0.73
CA ASN A 270 -6.50 3.46 -1.93
C ASN A 270 -7.97 3.85 -1.74
N TYR A 271 -8.60 3.47 -0.62
CA TYR A 271 -9.98 3.90 -0.34
C TYR A 271 -10.06 5.40 -0.08
N GLY A 272 -9.02 5.99 0.49
CA GLY A 272 -8.90 7.43 0.71
C GLY A 272 -9.03 8.25 -0.57
N ILE A 273 -8.64 7.71 -1.73
CA ILE A 273 -8.85 8.36 -3.03
C ILE A 273 -10.34 8.52 -3.32
N ASP A 274 -11.11 7.43 -3.19
CA ASP A 274 -12.56 7.44 -3.43
C ASP A 274 -13.30 8.31 -2.39
N LEU A 275 -12.80 8.36 -1.17
CA LEU A 275 -13.37 9.18 -0.10
C LEU A 275 -13.09 10.68 -0.33
N ALA A 276 -11.88 11.03 -0.78
CA ALA A 276 -11.52 12.40 -1.11
C ALA A 276 -12.23 12.91 -2.37
N PHE A 277 -12.48 12.03 -3.34
CA PHE A 277 -13.13 12.38 -4.62
C PHE A 277 -14.33 11.46 -4.90
N PRO A 278 -15.42 11.56 -4.15
CA PRO A 278 -16.59 10.69 -4.35
C PRO A 278 -17.28 10.96 -5.69
N GLY A 279 -17.79 9.89 -6.30
CA GLY A 279 -18.56 9.95 -7.54
C GLY A 279 -17.74 10.45 -8.73
N ASP A 280 -18.17 11.55 -9.34
CA ASP A 280 -17.52 12.17 -10.51
C ASP A 280 -16.60 13.34 -10.18
N GLN A 281 -16.40 13.66 -8.89
CA GLN A 281 -15.63 14.83 -8.47
C GLN A 281 -14.17 14.80 -8.92
N GLY A 282 -13.56 13.61 -8.96
CA GLY A 282 -12.22 13.43 -9.51
C GLY A 282 -12.15 13.81 -11.00
N ALA A 283 -13.16 13.37 -11.78
CA ALA A 283 -13.28 13.70 -13.18
C ALA A 283 -13.47 15.20 -13.43
N VAL A 284 -14.28 15.85 -12.60
CA VAL A 284 -14.52 17.31 -12.67
C VAL A 284 -13.22 18.06 -12.37
N PHE A 285 -12.53 17.70 -11.30
CA PHE A 285 -11.26 18.32 -10.91
C PHE A 285 -10.16 18.10 -11.98
N GLU A 286 -10.09 16.91 -12.52
CA GLU A 286 -9.17 16.58 -13.61
C GLU A 286 -9.42 17.46 -14.85
N ARG A 287 -10.69 17.52 -15.30
CA ARG A 287 -11.09 18.30 -16.47
C ARG A 287 -10.87 19.80 -16.29
N ASP A 288 -11.25 20.34 -15.12
CA ASP A 288 -11.36 21.78 -14.90
C ASP A 288 -10.04 22.38 -14.37
N VAL A 289 -9.18 21.56 -13.75
CA VAL A 289 -7.93 22.03 -13.13
C VAL A 289 -6.70 21.33 -13.71
N LEU A 290 -6.61 19.99 -13.66
CA LEU A 290 -5.36 19.31 -13.97
C LEU A 290 -5.05 19.32 -15.46
N MET A 291 -6.04 19.10 -16.35
CA MET A 291 -5.83 19.14 -17.80
C MET A 291 -5.40 20.54 -18.30
N PRO A 292 -6.04 21.64 -17.87
CA PRO A 292 -5.54 22.99 -18.19
C PRO A 292 -4.12 23.25 -17.69
N LEU A 293 -3.78 22.85 -16.46
CA LEU A 293 -2.42 22.99 -15.91
C LEU A 293 -1.39 22.18 -16.71
N ALA A 294 -1.78 21.01 -17.17
CA ALA A 294 -0.96 20.16 -18.02
C ALA A 294 -0.85 20.69 -19.47
N GLY A 295 -1.64 21.69 -19.85
CA GLY A 295 -1.70 22.20 -21.23
C GLY A 295 -2.34 21.20 -22.20
N LEU A 296 -3.20 20.30 -21.71
CA LEU A 296 -3.88 19.30 -22.52
C LEU A 296 -5.14 19.87 -23.17
N ALA A 297 -5.41 19.43 -24.40
CA ALA A 297 -6.68 19.72 -25.07
C ALA A 297 -7.85 19.04 -24.35
N PRO A 298 -9.08 19.59 -24.44
CA PRO A 298 -10.26 18.91 -23.93
C PRO A 298 -10.38 17.48 -24.47
N ALA A 299 -10.58 16.51 -23.56
CA ALA A 299 -10.74 15.11 -23.89
C ALA A 299 -11.94 14.51 -23.13
N ASP A 300 -12.41 13.34 -23.56
CA ASP A 300 -13.56 12.68 -22.93
C ASP A 300 -13.18 12.01 -21.59
N VAL A 301 -13.08 12.83 -20.53
CA VAL A 301 -12.81 12.36 -19.15
C VAL A 301 -13.90 11.39 -18.68
N ALA A 302 -15.16 11.57 -19.12
CA ALA A 302 -16.25 10.70 -18.73
C ALA A 302 -16.09 9.29 -19.34
N ALA A 303 -15.69 9.19 -20.61
CA ALA A 303 -15.38 7.89 -21.23
C ALA A 303 -14.16 7.23 -20.55
N LYS A 304 -13.13 8.01 -20.21
CA LYS A 304 -11.98 7.50 -19.45
C LYS A 304 -12.39 6.94 -18.09
N ASN A 305 -13.24 7.65 -17.35
CA ASN A 305 -13.69 7.18 -16.05
C ASN A 305 -14.53 5.89 -16.17
N ARG A 306 -15.37 5.77 -17.23
CA ARG A 306 -16.05 4.48 -17.50
C ARG A 306 -15.05 3.36 -17.78
N LEU A 307 -13.98 3.64 -18.53
CA LEU A 307 -12.90 2.68 -18.77
C LEU A 307 -12.24 2.26 -17.45
N LEU A 308 -11.84 3.21 -16.60
CA LEU A 308 -11.20 2.93 -15.31
C LEU A 308 -12.12 2.14 -14.37
N ALA A 309 -13.40 2.47 -14.32
CA ALA A 309 -14.39 1.72 -13.55
C ALA A 309 -14.53 0.27 -14.03
N LEU A 310 -14.58 0.03 -15.35
CA LEU A 310 -14.62 -1.32 -15.91
C LEU A 310 -13.35 -2.12 -15.62
N THR A 311 -12.17 -1.47 -15.68
CA THR A 311 -10.88 -2.15 -15.52
C THR A 311 -10.49 -2.38 -14.05
N ARG A 312 -11.20 -1.77 -13.10
CA ARG A 312 -10.92 -1.97 -11.65
C ARG A 312 -10.97 -3.45 -11.26
N ASP A 313 -11.95 -4.18 -11.78
CA ASP A 313 -12.09 -5.62 -11.49
C ASP A 313 -10.96 -6.45 -12.08
N LEU A 314 -10.31 -5.98 -13.16
CA LEU A 314 -9.17 -6.66 -13.78
C LEU A 314 -7.94 -6.71 -12.87
N ALA A 315 -7.77 -5.74 -11.95
CA ALA A 315 -6.62 -5.70 -11.05
C ALA A 315 -6.45 -7.00 -10.23
N ARG A 316 -7.55 -7.68 -9.90
CA ARG A 316 -7.49 -8.95 -9.17
C ARG A 316 -6.99 -10.14 -10.00
N SER A 317 -6.98 -10.04 -11.34
CA SER A 317 -6.37 -11.05 -12.22
C SER A 317 -4.88 -11.22 -11.95
N GLU A 318 -4.23 -10.14 -11.49
CA GLU A 318 -2.81 -10.16 -11.15
C GLU A 318 -2.47 -11.16 -10.04
N TYR A 319 -3.41 -11.49 -9.14
CA TYR A 319 -3.16 -12.46 -8.08
C TYR A 319 -2.92 -13.85 -8.65
N THR A 320 -3.78 -14.29 -9.59
CA THR A 320 -3.63 -15.57 -10.28
C THR A 320 -2.39 -15.59 -11.17
N ILE A 321 -2.11 -14.47 -11.86
CA ILE A 321 -0.91 -14.35 -12.70
C ILE A 321 0.36 -14.42 -11.84
N ALA A 322 0.38 -13.75 -10.70
CA ALA A 322 1.49 -13.78 -9.77
C ALA A 322 1.68 -15.19 -9.14
N ASP A 323 0.60 -15.85 -8.75
CA ASP A 323 0.66 -17.22 -8.23
C ASP A 323 1.21 -18.21 -9.27
N ASP A 324 0.76 -18.11 -10.54
CA ASP A 324 1.28 -18.91 -11.64
C ASP A 324 2.78 -18.71 -11.88
N PHE A 325 3.22 -17.46 -11.85
CA PHE A 325 4.63 -17.11 -12.06
C PHE A 325 5.52 -17.53 -10.88
N LEU A 326 5.14 -17.14 -9.66
CA LEU A 326 5.95 -17.37 -8.45
C LEU A 326 6.06 -18.85 -8.09
N SER A 327 5.07 -19.66 -8.49
CA SER A 327 5.11 -21.12 -8.36
C SER A 327 5.86 -21.84 -9.49
N GLY A 328 6.31 -21.09 -10.51
CA GLY A 328 7.03 -21.63 -11.66
C GLY A 328 6.13 -22.36 -12.68
N ARG A 329 4.80 -22.24 -12.59
CA ARG A 329 3.87 -22.83 -13.57
C ARG A 329 3.93 -22.12 -14.92
N VAL A 330 4.26 -20.83 -14.90
CA VAL A 330 4.32 -19.97 -16.09
C VAL A 330 5.64 -19.23 -16.14
N GLY A 331 6.26 -19.18 -17.32
CA GLY A 331 7.51 -18.47 -17.56
C GLY A 331 7.33 -16.96 -17.73
N ARG A 332 8.45 -16.23 -17.72
CA ARG A 332 8.48 -14.77 -17.74
C ARG A 332 7.74 -14.14 -18.93
N GLU A 333 8.00 -14.63 -20.14
CA GLU A 333 7.39 -14.07 -21.37
C GLU A 333 5.87 -14.21 -21.38
N GLU A 334 5.37 -15.39 -21.04
CA GLU A 334 3.93 -15.65 -20.95
C GLU A 334 3.30 -14.83 -19.83
N THR A 335 3.99 -14.63 -18.71
CA THR A 335 3.52 -13.78 -17.60
C THR A 335 3.37 -12.32 -18.04
N ILE A 336 4.34 -11.78 -18.77
CA ILE A 336 4.25 -10.44 -19.36
C ILE A 336 3.08 -10.33 -20.31
N ALA A 337 2.85 -11.34 -21.18
CA ALA A 337 1.73 -11.36 -22.09
C ALA A 337 0.37 -11.38 -21.35
N ARG A 338 0.25 -12.18 -20.30
CA ARG A 338 -0.95 -12.22 -19.44
C ARG A 338 -1.16 -10.91 -18.70
N LEU A 339 -0.12 -10.33 -18.09
CA LEU A 339 -0.19 -9.01 -17.47
C LEU A 339 -0.64 -7.96 -18.48
N SER A 340 -0.01 -7.91 -19.66
CA SER A 340 -0.39 -6.96 -20.72
C SER A 340 -1.86 -7.09 -21.09
N LYS A 341 -2.37 -8.33 -21.30
CA LYS A 341 -3.77 -8.62 -21.63
C LYS A 341 -4.73 -8.15 -20.53
N TYR A 342 -4.49 -8.56 -19.29
CA TYR A 342 -5.46 -8.37 -18.19
C TYR A 342 -5.30 -7.04 -17.44
N THR A 343 -4.20 -6.31 -17.64
CA THR A 343 -4.06 -4.92 -17.14
C THR A 343 -4.24 -3.88 -18.26
N LEU A 344 -4.44 -4.32 -19.50
CA LEU A 344 -4.62 -3.47 -20.69
C LEU A 344 -3.49 -2.43 -20.85
N THR A 345 -2.25 -2.88 -20.63
CA THR A 345 -1.05 -2.05 -20.71
C THR A 345 -0.07 -2.56 -21.76
N ALA A 346 0.78 -1.66 -22.28
CA ALA A 346 1.85 -2.05 -23.20
C ALA A 346 2.81 -3.05 -22.57
N PRO A 347 3.48 -3.93 -23.35
CA PRO A 347 4.34 -4.99 -22.84
C PRO A 347 5.50 -4.51 -21.96
N ASP A 348 6.07 -3.34 -22.22
CA ASP A 348 7.12 -2.72 -21.41
C ASP A 348 6.62 -2.35 -20.01
N LYS A 349 5.40 -1.81 -19.92
CA LYS A 349 4.73 -1.52 -18.63
C LYS A 349 4.36 -2.82 -17.90
N ALA A 350 3.90 -3.84 -18.61
CA ALA A 350 3.64 -5.17 -18.06
C ALA A 350 4.94 -5.82 -17.52
N ALA A 351 6.07 -5.64 -18.21
CA ALA A 351 7.37 -6.08 -17.72
C ALA A 351 7.82 -5.35 -16.44
N GLN A 352 7.54 -4.05 -16.32
CA GLN A 352 7.74 -3.30 -15.06
C GLN A 352 6.85 -3.88 -13.94
N ARG A 353 5.58 -4.17 -14.24
CA ARG A 353 4.65 -4.76 -13.27
C ARG A 353 5.13 -6.14 -12.80
N LEU A 354 5.72 -6.93 -13.71
CA LEU A 354 6.33 -8.19 -13.32
C LEU A 354 7.52 -8.01 -12.37
N ARG A 355 8.38 -7.00 -12.61
CA ARG A 355 9.48 -6.67 -11.66
C ARG A 355 8.92 -6.31 -10.28
N PHE A 356 7.79 -5.60 -10.23
CA PHE A 356 7.11 -5.31 -8.97
C PHE A 356 6.66 -6.61 -8.26
N ILE A 357 6.06 -7.56 -9.00
CA ILE A 357 5.64 -8.87 -8.49
C ILE A 357 6.85 -9.69 -8.01
N GLU A 358 7.96 -9.67 -8.75
CA GLU A 358 9.20 -10.36 -8.35
C GLU A 358 9.76 -9.81 -7.03
N THR A 359 9.68 -8.50 -6.83
CA THR A 359 10.21 -7.83 -5.63
C THR A 359 9.29 -8.00 -4.43
N TYR A 360 8.00 -7.78 -4.62
CA TYR A 360 7.03 -7.64 -3.52
C TYR A 360 6.08 -8.82 -3.35
N ARG A 361 6.05 -9.74 -4.32
CA ARG A 361 5.32 -11.02 -4.28
C ARG A 361 3.83 -10.84 -3.94
N SER A 362 3.37 -11.48 -2.85
CA SER A 362 1.97 -11.40 -2.40
C SER A 362 1.55 -10.02 -1.87
N TYR A 363 2.47 -9.08 -1.70
CA TYR A 363 2.15 -7.70 -1.31
C TYR A 363 1.10 -7.04 -2.20
N ILE A 364 1.01 -7.44 -3.47
CA ILE A 364 0.06 -6.87 -4.44
C ILE A 364 -1.41 -6.97 -4.01
N ILE A 365 -1.76 -7.89 -3.07
CA ILE A 365 -3.13 -8.00 -2.57
C ILE A 365 -3.56 -6.78 -1.76
N ASN A 366 -2.59 -6.09 -1.13
CA ASN A 366 -2.85 -4.97 -0.23
C ASN A 366 -3.56 -3.81 -0.95
N TYR A 367 -3.33 -3.66 -2.26
CA TYR A 367 -3.95 -2.59 -3.06
C TYR A 367 -5.45 -2.81 -3.29
N GLY A 368 -5.82 -3.88 -4.02
CA GLY A 368 -7.21 -4.11 -4.42
C GLY A 368 -8.04 -4.72 -3.30
N LEU A 369 -7.58 -5.83 -2.73
CA LEU A 369 -8.29 -6.52 -1.65
C LEU A 369 -8.30 -5.66 -0.37
N GLY A 370 -7.17 -5.01 -0.05
CA GLY A 370 -7.09 -4.11 1.10
C GLY A 370 -8.07 -2.95 0.97
N ARG A 371 -8.13 -2.30 -0.21
CA ARG A 371 -9.10 -1.22 -0.47
C ARG A 371 -10.54 -1.66 -0.20
N ASP A 372 -10.95 -2.79 -0.79
CA ASP A 372 -12.34 -3.24 -0.68
C ASP A 372 -12.70 -3.65 0.77
N THR A 373 -11.73 -4.22 1.49
CA THR A 373 -11.90 -4.58 2.91
C THR A 373 -12.02 -3.33 3.78
N VAL A 374 -11.15 -2.33 3.58
CA VAL A 374 -11.21 -1.04 4.30
C VAL A 374 -12.51 -0.31 3.97
N GLN A 375 -12.91 -0.24 2.70
CA GLN A 375 -14.18 0.37 2.29
C GLN A 375 -15.36 -0.26 3.03
N THR A 376 -15.46 -1.60 3.01
CA THR A 376 -16.54 -2.34 3.67
C THR A 376 -16.59 -2.01 5.15
N TRP A 377 -15.45 -1.98 5.82
CA TRP A 377 -15.37 -1.68 7.23
C TRP A 377 -15.76 -0.23 7.54
N VAL A 378 -15.22 0.75 6.81
CA VAL A 378 -15.51 2.18 7.02
C VAL A 378 -16.98 2.47 6.78
N GLU A 379 -17.57 1.94 5.70
CA GLU A 379 -18.99 2.13 5.38
C GLU A 379 -19.92 1.48 6.42
N ALA A 380 -19.48 0.40 7.07
CA ALA A 380 -20.21 -0.23 8.18
C ALA A 380 -20.18 0.58 9.49
N GLN A 381 -19.26 1.55 9.67
CA GLN A 381 -19.22 2.41 10.86
C GLN A 381 -20.34 3.46 10.88
N GLY A 382 -21.06 3.68 9.78
CA GLY A 382 -22.19 4.62 9.67
C GLY A 382 -22.09 5.51 8.43
N SER A 383 -22.96 6.51 8.34
CA SER A 383 -23.05 7.39 7.16
C SER A 383 -21.91 8.42 7.05
N ASP A 384 -21.20 8.69 8.14
CA ASP A 384 -20.01 9.55 8.13
C ASP A 384 -18.75 8.71 7.89
N HIS A 385 -18.45 8.46 6.62
CA HIS A 385 -17.32 7.64 6.23
C HIS A 385 -15.96 8.28 6.58
N TRP A 386 -15.89 9.61 6.63
CA TRP A 386 -14.67 10.30 7.05
C TRP A 386 -14.36 10.05 8.52
N ARG A 387 -15.38 10.00 9.37
CA ARG A 387 -15.22 9.64 10.79
C ARG A 387 -14.73 8.18 10.93
N GLY A 388 -15.27 7.26 10.12
CA GLY A 388 -14.80 5.88 10.06
C GLY A 388 -13.32 5.81 9.65
N MET A 389 -12.96 6.58 8.63
CA MET A 389 -11.57 6.66 8.15
C MET A 389 -10.61 7.25 9.19
N ASP A 390 -10.97 8.36 9.85
CA ASP A 390 -10.17 8.96 10.92
C ASP A 390 -9.93 7.97 12.07
N THR A 391 -10.98 7.23 12.46
CA THR A 391 -10.87 6.16 13.46
C THR A 391 -9.88 5.08 13.02
N LEU A 392 -9.95 4.61 11.77
CA LEU A 392 -9.05 3.60 11.22
C LEU A 392 -7.60 4.09 11.22
N LEU A 393 -7.36 5.30 10.71
CA LEU A 393 -6.01 5.86 10.56
C LEU A 393 -5.33 6.15 11.91
N ALA A 394 -6.11 6.36 12.98
CA ALA A 394 -5.61 6.63 14.33
C ALA A 394 -5.67 5.41 15.28
N SER A 395 -5.81 4.19 14.75
CA SER A 395 -5.99 2.96 15.54
C SER A 395 -4.99 1.86 15.17
N GLN A 396 -4.64 1.00 16.15
CA GLN A 396 -3.90 -0.24 15.90
C GLN A 396 -4.87 -1.30 15.36
N ILE A 397 -5.29 -1.16 14.11
CA ILE A 397 -6.21 -2.09 13.45
C ILE A 397 -5.42 -3.20 12.75
N LEU A 398 -5.89 -4.44 12.90
CA LEU A 398 -5.43 -5.61 12.16
C LEU A 398 -6.41 -5.94 11.02
N PRO A 399 -5.97 -6.60 9.96
CA PRO A 399 -6.88 -7.06 8.89
C PRO A 399 -8.06 -7.91 9.40
N ALA A 400 -7.84 -8.69 10.46
CA ALA A 400 -8.90 -9.48 11.10
C ALA A 400 -9.98 -8.61 11.76
N ASP A 401 -9.67 -7.39 12.17
CA ASP A 401 -10.62 -6.44 12.75
C ASP A 401 -11.49 -5.76 11.68
N LEU A 402 -11.08 -5.83 10.41
CA LEU A 402 -11.77 -5.24 9.26
C LEU A 402 -12.82 -6.16 8.64
N VAL A 403 -12.81 -7.43 9.00
CA VAL A 403 -13.78 -8.42 8.51
C VAL A 403 -14.96 -8.44 9.48
N PRO A 404 -16.24 -8.30 9.00
CA PRO A 404 -17.43 -8.30 9.83
C PRO A 404 -17.65 -9.62 10.58
#